data_ace94c11e2f5c48fc37c084065ae18aa
#
_entry.id   ace94c11e2f5c48fc37c084065ae18aa
#
_cell.length_a   1.000
_cell.length_b   1.000
_cell.length_c   1.000
_cell.angle_alpha   90.00
_cell.angle_beta   90.00
_cell.angle_gamma   90.00
#
_symmetry.space_group_name_H-M   'P 1'
#
loop_
_entity.id
_entity.type
_entity.pdbx_description
1 polymer ?
#
loop_
_entity_poly.entity_id
_entity_poly.type
_entity_poly.pdbx_seq_one_letter_code
_entity_poly.pdbx_strand_id
1 'polypeptide(L)'
;MKDAIRQNTLPYQEGSGTLTDAARQIDFALLQTVLRLKLDKGRILLLTSDYRTQGKDIYHLQRMRIYLPPVVQDPAQQAPRNENGNAPSAETGDVKGPPEPVFRFLNALAESLDTWADRAVLTESPGKLTLATKGVLTHEIWFEATTDAFPILPPTDKAPRLTIVMNELGGDKAVTASLLALKLPITFSVLPFAKDAAATATAAHEAGQEVLVDMPMETMQSPFVKAGPGEITTKMSEEDMRILMDDALGHVPYATGASNFMGSRLTTDTAATRRFCEILARSGLYVLDDVTHQESILYAEARRRGLPTWRRALTLNDGPKTEGAVLADLKKAEETARAKGHAVVIATPDPRVLAALKRWSQERDKDIRLVPLRLQPVEEETFASEDIPSERQDDPTSPIEH
;
A
#
# COMPACT_ATOMS: atom_id res chain seq x y z
N MET A 1 -1.62 -7.13 -36.67
CA MET A 1 -1.69 -6.40 -35.37
C MET A 1 -0.36 -6.33 -34.67
N LYS A 2 0.47 -7.40 -34.60
CA LYS A 2 1.85 -7.36 -34.04
C LYS A 2 2.76 -6.37 -34.75
N ASP A 3 2.68 -6.28 -36.07
CA ASP A 3 3.54 -5.42 -36.88
C ASP A 3 3.11 -3.93 -36.84
N ALA A 4 1.82 -3.65 -36.64
CA ALA A 4 1.31 -2.29 -36.50
C ALA A 4 1.69 -1.66 -35.12
N ILE A 5 1.82 -2.51 -34.09
CA ILE A 5 2.27 -2.07 -32.77
C ILE A 5 3.79 -1.82 -32.78
N ARG A 6 4.55 -2.60 -33.56
CA ARG A 6 5.99 -2.39 -33.76
C ARG A 6 6.31 -1.11 -34.53
N GLN A 7 5.39 -0.62 -35.39
CA GLN A 7 5.58 0.63 -36.17
C GLN A 7 5.30 1.91 -35.37
N ASN A 8 4.58 1.80 -34.24
CA ASN A 8 4.43 2.91 -33.27
C ASN A 8 5.49 2.76 -32.16
N THR A 9 6.72 2.61 -32.57
CA THR A 9 7.87 2.30 -31.73
C THR A 9 8.07 3.32 -30.65
N LEU A 10 7.99 2.86 -29.42
CA LEU A 10 8.54 3.56 -28.29
C LEU A 10 10.07 3.70 -28.51
N PRO A 11 10.69 4.85 -28.23
CA PRO A 11 12.08 5.17 -28.60
C PRO A 11 13.15 4.18 -28.10
N TYR A 12 12.80 3.22 -27.28
CA TYR A 12 13.71 2.21 -26.70
C TYR A 12 13.63 0.82 -27.35
N GLN A 13 12.84 0.66 -28.42
CA GLN A 13 12.72 -0.64 -29.13
C GLN A 13 13.88 -0.93 -30.11
N GLU A 14 14.61 0.08 -30.52
CA GLU A 14 15.86 -0.11 -31.28
C GLU A 14 16.99 -0.31 -30.27
N GLY A 15 17.17 -1.56 -29.84
CA GLY A 15 17.98 -1.90 -28.69
C GLY A 15 19.45 -1.55 -28.85
N SER A 16 19.95 -0.69 -27.97
CA SER A 16 21.37 -0.57 -27.68
C SER A 16 21.92 -1.80 -26.94
N GLY A 17 21.06 -2.72 -26.52
CA GLY A 17 21.43 -3.88 -25.72
C GLY A 17 21.84 -3.52 -24.28
N THR A 18 21.58 -2.32 -23.80
CA THR A 18 21.90 -1.87 -22.45
C THR A 18 20.98 -2.51 -21.40
N LEU A 19 21.40 -2.46 -20.14
CA LEU A 19 20.55 -2.89 -19.02
C LEU A 19 19.31 -2.00 -18.90
N THR A 20 19.48 -0.70 -19.17
CA THR A 20 18.39 0.28 -19.17
C THR A 20 17.27 -0.09 -20.16
N ASP A 21 17.65 -0.47 -21.39
CA ASP A 21 16.68 -0.86 -22.40
C ASP A 21 15.98 -2.17 -22.03
N ALA A 22 16.73 -3.14 -21.50
CA ALA A 22 16.17 -4.40 -21.05
C ALA A 22 15.18 -4.21 -19.87
N ALA A 23 15.46 -3.30 -18.93
CA ALA A 23 14.53 -2.97 -17.87
C ALA A 23 13.24 -2.32 -18.42
N ARG A 24 13.35 -1.39 -19.37
CA ARG A 24 12.20 -0.76 -20.04
C ARG A 24 11.35 -1.74 -20.84
N GLN A 25 11.96 -2.79 -21.41
CA GLN A 25 11.20 -3.85 -22.06
C GLN A 25 10.33 -4.62 -21.06
N ILE A 26 10.82 -4.81 -19.84
CA ILE A 26 10.01 -5.40 -18.75
C ILE A 26 8.85 -4.47 -18.36
N ASP A 27 9.10 -3.16 -18.22
CA ASP A 27 8.04 -2.16 -17.98
C ASP A 27 6.94 -2.25 -19.03
N PHE A 28 7.35 -2.37 -20.30
CA PHE A 28 6.42 -2.48 -21.40
C PHE A 28 5.63 -3.80 -21.36
N ALA A 29 6.26 -4.91 -21.06
CA ALA A 29 5.60 -6.20 -20.90
C ALA A 29 4.56 -6.17 -19.78
N LEU A 30 4.88 -5.55 -18.64
CA LEU A 30 3.94 -5.33 -17.55
C LEU A 30 2.76 -4.47 -17.99
N LEU A 31 3.01 -3.37 -18.70
CA LEU A 31 1.94 -2.53 -19.24
C LEU A 31 1.03 -3.31 -20.20
N GLN A 32 1.59 -4.12 -21.10
CA GLN A 32 0.81 -4.95 -22.01
C GLN A 32 -0.05 -5.99 -21.26
N THR A 33 0.48 -6.55 -20.19
CA THR A 33 -0.25 -7.47 -19.31
C THR A 33 -1.45 -6.79 -18.67
N VAL A 34 -1.25 -5.60 -18.11
CA VAL A 34 -2.31 -4.78 -17.50
C VAL A 34 -3.41 -4.45 -18.51
N LEU A 35 -3.03 -4.01 -19.70
CA LEU A 35 -3.96 -3.67 -20.78
C LEU A 35 -4.73 -4.90 -21.28
N ARG A 36 -4.06 -6.03 -21.43
CA ARG A 36 -4.66 -7.29 -21.87
C ARG A 36 -5.70 -7.81 -20.88
N LEU A 37 -5.41 -7.72 -19.60
CA LEU A 37 -6.31 -8.11 -18.52
C LEU A 37 -7.36 -7.04 -18.20
N LYS A 38 -7.32 -5.89 -18.89
CA LYS A 38 -8.20 -4.75 -18.67
C LYS A 38 -8.22 -4.27 -17.21
N LEU A 39 -7.07 -4.34 -16.56
CA LEU A 39 -6.93 -3.85 -15.20
C LEU A 39 -6.99 -2.32 -15.18
N ASP A 40 -7.77 -1.78 -14.27
CA ASP A 40 -7.81 -0.34 -14.03
C ASP A 40 -6.48 0.16 -13.45
N LYS A 41 -6.07 1.38 -13.82
CA LYS A 41 -4.85 2.00 -13.27
C LYS A 41 -4.86 2.11 -11.75
N GLY A 42 -6.04 2.31 -11.14
CA GLY A 42 -6.20 2.32 -9.68
C GLY A 42 -5.88 0.99 -8.98
N ARG A 43 -5.67 -0.09 -9.76
CA ARG A 43 -5.24 -1.40 -9.22
C ARG A 43 -3.74 -1.56 -9.11
N ILE A 44 -2.97 -0.59 -9.59
CA ILE A 44 -1.51 -0.62 -9.56
C ILE A 44 -1.03 0.53 -8.69
N LEU A 45 -0.38 0.20 -7.60
CA LEU A 45 0.25 1.15 -6.71
C LEU A 45 1.78 1.04 -6.86
N LEU A 46 2.41 2.04 -7.46
CA LEU A 46 3.86 2.14 -7.48
C LEU A 46 4.33 2.55 -6.09
N LEU A 47 5.10 1.70 -5.44
CA LEU A 47 5.63 1.92 -4.10
C LEU A 47 6.91 2.74 -4.15
N THR A 48 7.89 2.30 -4.94
CA THR A 48 9.14 3.03 -5.16
C THR A 48 9.66 2.84 -6.57
N SER A 49 10.45 3.80 -7.02
CA SER A 49 11.23 3.71 -8.27
C SER A 49 12.62 4.25 -7.99
N ASP A 50 13.55 3.36 -7.64
CA ASP A 50 14.89 3.73 -7.21
C ASP A 50 15.86 3.67 -8.39
N TYR A 51 16.59 4.75 -8.64
CA TYR A 51 17.71 4.71 -9.59
C TYR A 51 18.83 3.84 -9.04
N ARG A 52 19.33 2.96 -9.89
CA ARG A 52 20.44 2.04 -9.60
C ARG A 52 21.47 2.13 -10.70
N THR A 53 22.71 1.83 -10.37
CA THR A 53 23.82 1.78 -11.33
C THR A 53 24.47 0.41 -11.34
N GLN A 54 24.78 -0.09 -12.53
CA GLN A 54 25.61 -1.27 -12.71
C GLN A 54 26.60 -1.02 -13.86
N GLY A 55 27.87 -0.88 -13.53
CA GLY A 55 28.86 -0.44 -14.48
C GLY A 55 28.56 0.98 -14.98
N LYS A 56 28.29 1.12 -16.28
CA LYS A 56 27.89 2.40 -16.91
C LYS A 56 26.38 2.53 -17.09
N ASP A 57 25.63 1.49 -16.83
CA ASP A 57 24.19 1.48 -17.02
C ASP A 57 23.47 2.04 -15.78
N ILE A 58 22.46 2.88 -16.03
CA ILE A 58 21.54 3.39 -15.02
C ILE A 58 20.18 2.75 -15.29
N TYR A 59 19.58 2.13 -14.30
CA TYR A 59 18.26 1.52 -14.42
C TYR A 59 17.41 1.82 -13.18
N HIS A 60 16.11 1.56 -13.27
CA HIS A 60 15.21 1.69 -12.14
C HIS A 60 14.94 0.33 -11.52
N LEU A 61 15.05 0.22 -10.20
CA LEU A 61 14.40 -0.83 -9.45
C LEU A 61 13.02 -0.34 -9.04
N GLN A 62 11.99 -0.91 -9.65
CA GLN A 62 10.61 -0.56 -9.36
C GLN A 62 10.00 -1.55 -8.37
N ARG A 63 9.29 -1.02 -7.39
CA ARG A 63 8.49 -1.79 -6.45
C ARG A 63 7.04 -1.38 -6.58
N MET A 64 6.16 -2.34 -6.75
CA MET A 64 4.74 -2.07 -6.94
C MET A 64 3.85 -3.11 -6.30
N ARG A 65 2.63 -2.71 -5.98
CA ARG A 65 1.57 -3.61 -5.54
C ARG A 65 0.45 -3.63 -6.58
N ILE A 66 -0.01 -4.82 -6.91
CA ILE A 66 -1.09 -5.02 -7.89
C ILE A 66 -2.27 -5.67 -7.19
N TYR A 67 -3.43 -5.01 -7.25
CA TYR A 67 -4.69 -5.47 -6.69
C TYR A 67 -5.48 -6.19 -7.78
N LEU A 68 -5.56 -7.52 -7.70
CA LEU A 68 -6.22 -8.34 -8.71
C LEU A 68 -7.71 -8.50 -8.36
N PRO A 69 -8.62 -8.32 -9.33
CA PRO A 69 -10.04 -8.54 -9.11
C PRO A 69 -10.31 -10.04 -8.90
N PRO A 70 -11.35 -10.41 -8.14
CA PRO A 70 -11.80 -11.78 -8.08
C PRO A 70 -12.16 -12.25 -9.47
N VAL A 71 -11.98 -13.54 -9.73
CA VAL A 71 -12.45 -14.15 -10.98
C VAL A 71 -13.97 -14.26 -10.91
N VAL A 72 -14.65 -13.46 -11.70
CA VAL A 72 -16.08 -13.65 -11.94
C VAL A 72 -16.22 -14.94 -12.72
N GLN A 73 -16.66 -16.02 -12.05
CA GLN A 73 -17.02 -17.24 -12.74
C GLN A 73 -18.22 -16.93 -13.63
N ASP A 74 -18.03 -17.05 -14.94
CA ASP A 74 -19.13 -16.93 -15.89
C ASP A 74 -20.20 -17.98 -15.52
N PRO A 75 -21.46 -17.59 -15.24
CA PRO A 75 -22.52 -18.54 -14.91
C PRO A 75 -22.71 -19.63 -15.97
N ALA A 76 -22.24 -19.38 -17.20
CA ALA A 76 -22.28 -20.37 -18.32
C ALA A 76 -21.20 -21.46 -18.21
N GLN A 77 -20.20 -21.33 -17.31
CA GLN A 77 -19.13 -22.31 -17.10
C GLN A 77 -19.31 -23.15 -15.83
N GLN A 78 -20.45 -23.10 -15.17
CA GLN A 78 -20.75 -24.04 -14.10
C GLN A 78 -20.78 -25.45 -14.71
N ALA A 79 -19.88 -26.31 -14.20
CA ALA A 79 -19.84 -27.73 -14.63
C ALA A 79 -21.22 -28.33 -14.58
N PRO A 80 -21.58 -29.20 -15.57
CA PRO A 80 -22.88 -29.82 -15.61
C PRO A 80 -23.14 -30.56 -14.29
N ARG A 81 -24.23 -30.21 -13.60
CA ARG A 81 -24.71 -30.94 -12.44
C ARG A 81 -24.98 -32.38 -12.89
N ASN A 82 -24.48 -33.34 -12.12
CA ASN A 82 -24.82 -34.72 -12.34
C ASN A 82 -26.35 -34.92 -12.19
N GLU A 83 -26.90 -35.94 -12.78
CA GLU A 83 -28.36 -36.21 -12.85
C GLU A 83 -29.08 -36.22 -11.48
N ASN A 84 -28.34 -36.18 -10.36
CA ASN A 84 -28.85 -36.13 -8.98
C ASN A 84 -28.85 -34.75 -8.34
N GLY A 85 -28.52 -33.66 -9.07
CA GLY A 85 -28.60 -32.29 -8.57
C GLY A 85 -27.54 -31.88 -7.57
N ASN A 86 -26.60 -32.77 -7.22
CA ASN A 86 -25.50 -32.45 -6.29
C ASN A 86 -24.30 -31.94 -7.06
N ALA A 87 -23.75 -30.82 -6.58
CA ALA A 87 -22.41 -30.40 -7.01
C ALA A 87 -21.42 -31.51 -6.62
N PRO A 88 -20.41 -31.81 -7.46
CA PRO A 88 -19.33 -32.71 -7.05
C PRO A 88 -18.70 -32.15 -5.77
N SER A 89 -18.61 -33.01 -4.74
CA SER A 89 -17.86 -32.69 -3.54
C SER A 89 -16.44 -32.32 -3.97
N ALA A 90 -16.07 -31.06 -3.79
CA ALA A 90 -14.69 -30.66 -3.95
C ALA A 90 -13.86 -31.45 -2.95
N GLU A 91 -13.19 -32.50 -3.42
CA GLU A 91 -12.05 -33.04 -2.70
C GLU A 91 -11.06 -31.89 -2.55
N THR A 92 -10.92 -31.37 -1.33
CA THR A 92 -9.91 -30.41 -0.96
C THR A 92 -8.56 -31.10 -0.99
N GLY A 93 -8.07 -31.39 -2.19
CA GLY A 93 -6.66 -31.62 -2.40
C GLY A 93 -5.95 -30.29 -2.20
N ASP A 94 -4.96 -30.26 -1.34
CA ASP A 94 -4.04 -29.14 -1.12
C ASP A 94 -3.44 -28.69 -2.46
N VAL A 95 -4.12 -27.79 -3.17
CA VAL A 95 -3.57 -27.11 -4.34
C VAL A 95 -2.67 -26.00 -3.82
N LYS A 96 -1.38 -26.33 -3.68
CA LYS A 96 -0.30 -25.37 -3.29
C LYS A 96 0.05 -24.38 -4.43
N GLY A 97 -0.92 -23.91 -5.20
CA GLY A 97 -0.71 -22.90 -6.24
C GLY A 97 -1.12 -21.49 -5.78
N PRO A 98 -0.67 -20.45 -6.48
CA PRO A 98 -1.13 -19.10 -6.21
C PRO A 98 -2.65 -18.99 -6.42
N PRO A 99 -3.35 -18.03 -5.75
CA PRO A 99 -4.75 -17.76 -5.98
C PRO A 99 -5.06 -17.56 -7.47
N GLU A 100 -6.23 -18.01 -7.93
CA GLU A 100 -6.57 -18.00 -9.37
C GLU A 100 -6.38 -16.63 -10.05
N PRO A 101 -6.72 -15.46 -9.46
CA PRO A 101 -6.45 -14.17 -10.07
C PRO A 101 -4.96 -13.91 -10.28
N VAL A 102 -4.12 -14.35 -9.34
CA VAL A 102 -2.65 -14.24 -9.43
C VAL A 102 -2.15 -15.14 -10.55
N PHE A 103 -2.62 -16.37 -10.62
CA PHE A 103 -2.27 -17.32 -11.68
C PHE A 103 -2.58 -16.80 -13.08
N ARG A 104 -3.77 -16.20 -13.29
CA ARG A 104 -4.12 -15.53 -14.56
C ARG A 104 -3.17 -14.40 -14.91
N PHE A 105 -2.82 -13.58 -13.91
CA PHE A 105 -1.89 -12.48 -14.13
C PHE A 105 -0.50 -13.00 -14.52
N LEU A 106 0.02 -14.00 -13.80
CA LEU A 106 1.33 -14.59 -14.06
C LEU A 106 1.41 -15.20 -15.47
N ASN A 107 0.39 -15.92 -15.91
CA ASN A 107 0.35 -16.49 -17.26
C ASN A 107 0.34 -15.38 -18.33
N ALA A 108 -0.48 -14.35 -18.15
CA ALA A 108 -0.54 -13.24 -19.09
C ALA A 108 0.79 -12.45 -19.10
N LEU A 109 1.44 -12.33 -17.95
CA LEU A 109 2.76 -11.68 -17.83
C LEU A 109 3.84 -12.52 -18.51
N ALA A 110 3.87 -13.84 -18.30
CA ALA A 110 4.83 -14.72 -18.95
C ALA A 110 4.76 -14.60 -20.48
N GLU A 111 3.56 -14.64 -21.06
CA GLU A 111 3.35 -14.44 -22.49
C GLU A 111 3.79 -13.02 -22.97
N SER A 112 3.58 -12.01 -22.15
CA SER A 112 4.02 -10.65 -22.48
C SER A 112 5.55 -10.52 -22.40
N LEU A 113 6.19 -11.17 -21.42
CA LEU A 113 7.65 -11.21 -21.30
C LEU A 113 8.28 -11.94 -22.47
N ASP A 114 7.76 -13.09 -22.87
CA ASP A 114 8.25 -13.84 -24.05
C ASP A 114 8.17 -13.00 -25.33
N THR A 115 7.19 -12.11 -25.41
CA THR A 115 6.98 -11.26 -26.60
C THR A 115 7.86 -10.00 -26.60
N TRP A 116 8.06 -9.36 -25.44
CA TRP A 116 8.60 -8.02 -25.33
C TRP A 116 9.93 -7.93 -24.54
N ALA A 117 10.21 -8.93 -23.72
CA ALA A 117 11.37 -8.95 -22.84
C ALA A 117 11.91 -10.38 -22.69
N ASP A 118 12.29 -11.01 -23.77
CA ASP A 118 12.70 -12.42 -23.90
C ASP A 118 13.86 -12.84 -22.96
N ARG A 119 14.60 -11.87 -22.43
CA ARG A 119 15.71 -12.10 -21.49
C ARG A 119 15.33 -11.84 -20.04
N ALA A 120 14.08 -11.58 -19.77
CA ALA A 120 13.60 -11.39 -18.41
C ALA A 120 13.50 -12.74 -17.70
N VAL A 121 13.95 -12.77 -16.45
CA VAL A 121 13.81 -13.91 -15.55
C VAL A 121 12.73 -13.57 -14.53
N LEU A 122 11.66 -14.36 -14.52
CA LEU A 122 10.57 -14.27 -13.57
C LEU A 122 10.80 -15.27 -12.44
N THR A 123 10.76 -14.82 -11.20
CA THR A 123 10.86 -15.66 -10.01
C THR A 123 9.68 -15.37 -9.09
N GLU A 124 8.92 -16.41 -8.75
CA GLU A 124 7.78 -16.34 -7.86
C GLU A 124 8.13 -16.76 -6.44
N SER A 125 7.61 -16.03 -5.47
CA SER A 125 7.63 -16.35 -4.04
C SER A 125 6.22 -16.14 -3.49
N PRO A 126 5.85 -16.69 -2.33
CA PRO A 126 4.52 -16.46 -1.77
C PRO A 126 4.18 -14.98 -1.66
N GLY A 127 3.14 -14.55 -2.41
CA GLY A 127 2.67 -13.16 -2.44
C GLY A 127 3.57 -12.14 -3.13
N LYS A 128 4.70 -12.55 -3.72
CA LYS A 128 5.68 -11.66 -4.35
C LYS A 128 6.23 -12.26 -5.64
N LEU A 129 6.36 -11.44 -6.65
CA LEU A 129 7.04 -11.72 -7.91
C LEU A 129 8.26 -10.82 -8.04
N THR A 130 9.34 -11.36 -8.56
CA THR A 130 10.51 -10.58 -8.95
C THR A 130 10.83 -10.76 -10.42
N LEU A 131 11.19 -9.68 -11.08
CA LEU A 131 11.68 -9.69 -12.46
C LEU A 131 13.11 -9.18 -12.50
N ALA A 132 13.96 -9.94 -13.19
CA ALA A 132 15.34 -9.62 -13.37
C ALA A 132 15.70 -9.71 -14.86
N THR A 133 16.68 -8.94 -15.31
CA THR A 133 17.28 -9.07 -16.64
C THR A 133 18.77 -8.90 -16.56
N LYS A 134 19.53 -9.65 -17.35
CA LYS A 134 21.02 -9.65 -17.31
C LYS A 134 21.59 -9.86 -15.90
N GLY A 135 20.93 -10.68 -15.09
CA GLY A 135 21.32 -10.96 -13.70
C GLY A 135 21.01 -9.83 -12.70
N VAL A 136 20.26 -8.82 -13.10
CA VAL A 136 19.94 -7.65 -12.27
C VAL A 136 18.45 -7.61 -11.97
N LEU A 137 18.10 -7.45 -10.70
CA LEU A 137 16.73 -7.26 -10.24
C LEU A 137 16.23 -5.87 -10.67
N THR A 138 15.12 -5.84 -11.40
CA THR A 138 14.52 -4.59 -11.91
C THR A 138 13.13 -4.32 -11.36
N HIS A 139 12.38 -5.37 -10.97
CA HIS A 139 11.03 -5.23 -10.43
C HIS A 139 10.79 -6.17 -9.26
N GLU A 140 10.09 -5.65 -8.27
CA GLU A 140 9.49 -6.40 -7.18
C GLU A 140 7.99 -6.07 -7.14
N ILE A 141 7.15 -7.09 -7.25
CA ILE A 141 5.70 -6.94 -7.40
C ILE A 141 5.01 -7.76 -6.32
N TRP A 142 4.20 -7.11 -5.49
CA TRP A 142 3.32 -7.77 -4.53
C TRP A 142 1.92 -7.86 -5.10
N PHE A 143 1.26 -8.99 -4.88
CA PHE A 143 -0.11 -9.21 -5.32
C PHE A 143 -1.06 -9.29 -4.14
N GLU A 144 -2.25 -8.76 -4.36
CA GLU A 144 -3.37 -8.89 -3.46
C GLU A 144 -4.63 -9.23 -4.24
N ALA A 145 -5.26 -10.35 -3.92
CA ALA A 145 -6.60 -10.66 -4.43
C ALA A 145 -7.62 -9.80 -3.69
N THR A 146 -8.35 -8.97 -4.43
CA THR A 146 -9.39 -8.13 -3.83
C THR A 146 -10.75 -8.78 -3.95
N THR A 147 -11.62 -8.54 -2.97
CA THR A 147 -13.04 -8.83 -3.09
C THR A 147 -13.75 -7.64 -3.75
N ASP A 148 -14.87 -7.88 -4.45
CA ASP A 148 -15.66 -6.80 -5.06
C ASP A 148 -16.47 -5.97 -4.05
N ALA A 149 -16.24 -6.18 -2.75
CA ALA A 149 -16.99 -5.49 -1.70
C ALA A 149 -16.93 -3.95 -1.82
N PHE A 150 -15.81 -3.43 -2.33
CA PHE A 150 -15.64 -1.99 -2.57
C PHE A 150 -15.00 -1.76 -3.95
N PRO A 151 -15.76 -1.21 -4.90
CA PRO A 151 -15.28 -0.98 -6.25
C PRO A 151 -14.10 -0.01 -6.25
N ILE A 152 -13.16 -0.24 -7.15
CA ILE A 152 -12.09 0.70 -7.45
C ILE A 152 -12.72 1.90 -8.15
N LEU A 153 -12.39 3.08 -7.64
CA LEU A 153 -12.87 4.31 -8.25
C LEU A 153 -12.16 4.52 -9.60
N PRO A 154 -12.92 4.88 -10.64
CA PRO A 154 -12.30 5.23 -11.90
C PRO A 154 -11.35 6.44 -11.71
N PRO A 155 -10.24 6.53 -12.46
CA PRO A 155 -9.28 7.64 -12.37
C PRO A 155 -9.91 9.01 -12.61
N THR A 156 -11.05 9.05 -13.30
CA THR A 156 -11.82 10.25 -13.62
C THR A 156 -12.75 10.72 -12.50
N ASP A 157 -12.91 9.93 -11.43
CA ASP A 157 -13.78 10.33 -10.30
C ASP A 157 -13.08 11.41 -9.47
N LYS A 158 -13.61 12.64 -9.59
CA LYS A 158 -13.14 13.84 -8.88
C LYS A 158 -13.89 14.07 -7.56
N ALA A 159 -14.79 13.17 -7.17
CA ALA A 159 -15.52 13.31 -5.91
C ALA A 159 -14.55 13.34 -4.72
N PRO A 160 -14.82 14.18 -3.72
CA PRO A 160 -14.04 14.19 -2.49
C PRO A 160 -14.02 12.81 -1.84
N ARG A 161 -12.87 12.42 -1.28
CA ARG A 161 -12.65 11.09 -0.68
C ARG A 161 -12.45 11.18 0.82
N LEU A 162 -13.08 10.29 1.55
CA LEU A 162 -12.90 10.15 2.99
C LEU A 162 -12.50 8.72 3.31
N THR A 163 -11.43 8.56 4.07
CA THR A 163 -11.02 7.27 4.63
C THR A 163 -11.18 7.29 6.14
N ILE A 164 -11.77 6.24 6.68
CA ILE A 164 -11.83 5.98 8.11
C ILE A 164 -10.88 4.83 8.42
N VAL A 165 -9.87 5.11 9.24
CA VAL A 165 -8.95 4.12 9.77
C VAL A 165 -9.33 3.81 11.20
N MET A 166 -9.56 2.55 11.51
CA MET A 166 -9.76 2.09 12.87
C MET A 166 -8.45 1.47 13.34
N ASN A 167 -7.76 2.13 14.26
CA ASN A 167 -6.48 1.68 14.81
C ASN A 167 -6.64 0.87 16.11
N GLU A 168 -5.52 0.40 16.66
CA GLU A 168 -5.45 -0.37 17.91
C GLU A 168 -6.33 -1.65 17.90
N LEU A 169 -6.54 -2.23 16.73
CA LEU A 169 -7.34 -3.45 16.58
C LEU A 169 -6.51 -4.70 16.92
N GLY A 170 -7.21 -5.83 17.08
CA GLY A 170 -6.62 -7.13 17.36
C GLY A 170 -6.77 -7.61 18.81
N GLY A 171 -7.30 -6.78 19.70
CA GLY A 171 -7.51 -7.13 21.10
C GLY A 171 -8.84 -7.86 21.38
N ASP A 172 -9.86 -7.68 20.53
CA ASP A 172 -11.20 -8.23 20.76
C ASP A 172 -11.92 -8.53 19.43
N LYS A 173 -12.29 -9.79 19.24
CA LYS A 173 -13.05 -10.26 18.06
C LYS A 173 -14.45 -9.66 17.99
N ALA A 174 -15.08 -9.33 19.12
CA ALA A 174 -16.42 -8.72 19.13
C ALA A 174 -16.38 -7.30 18.56
N VAL A 175 -15.32 -6.55 18.81
CA VAL A 175 -15.07 -5.24 18.18
C VAL A 175 -14.91 -5.39 16.68
N THR A 176 -14.10 -6.35 16.23
CA THR A 176 -13.93 -6.66 14.80
C THR A 176 -15.27 -6.97 14.14
N ALA A 177 -16.07 -7.86 14.72
CA ALA A 177 -17.38 -8.21 14.20
C ALA A 177 -18.34 -7.00 14.14
N SER A 178 -18.31 -6.14 15.15
CA SER A 178 -19.13 -4.94 15.22
C SER A 178 -18.78 -3.92 14.14
N LEU A 179 -17.48 -3.75 13.84
CA LEU A 179 -17.01 -2.89 12.77
C LEU A 179 -17.42 -3.42 11.40
N LEU A 180 -17.25 -4.72 11.16
CA LEU A 180 -17.64 -5.36 9.90
C LEU A 180 -19.16 -5.29 9.67
N ALA A 181 -19.97 -5.36 10.75
CA ALA A 181 -21.42 -5.22 10.68
C ALA A 181 -21.90 -3.83 10.22
N LEU A 182 -21.07 -2.79 10.30
CA LEU A 182 -21.38 -1.45 9.77
C LEU A 182 -21.47 -1.43 8.25
N LYS A 183 -20.86 -2.38 7.55
CA LYS A 183 -20.79 -2.45 6.07
C LYS A 183 -20.28 -1.15 5.45
N LEU A 184 -19.32 -0.51 6.11
CA LEU A 184 -18.61 0.67 5.62
C LEU A 184 -17.19 0.23 5.15
N PRO A 185 -16.61 0.88 4.15
CA PRO A 185 -15.21 0.72 3.84
C PRO A 185 -14.38 1.35 4.96
N ILE A 186 -13.81 0.52 5.82
CA ILE A 186 -12.96 0.90 6.94
C ILE A 186 -11.58 0.27 6.71
N THR A 187 -10.52 1.05 6.87
CA THR A 187 -9.16 0.52 6.91
C THR A 187 -8.85 0.05 8.33
N PHE A 188 -8.50 -1.22 8.48
CA PHE A 188 -8.23 -1.87 9.77
C PHE A 188 -6.75 -1.79 10.07
N SER A 189 -6.35 -1.03 11.09
CA SER A 189 -4.97 -0.99 11.57
C SER A 189 -4.85 -1.86 12.83
N VAL A 190 -4.05 -2.93 12.72
CA VAL A 190 -4.04 -4.04 13.67
C VAL A 190 -2.71 -4.09 14.42
N LEU A 191 -2.77 -4.05 15.74
CA LEU A 191 -1.61 -4.25 16.63
C LEU A 191 -1.08 -5.67 16.48
N PRO A 192 0.17 -5.90 16.05
CA PRO A 192 0.63 -7.21 15.62
C PRO A 192 0.69 -8.24 16.76
N PHE A 193 0.96 -7.78 17.98
CA PHE A 193 1.10 -8.67 19.13
C PHE A 193 -0.14 -8.70 20.04
N ALA A 194 -1.26 -8.18 19.55
CA ALA A 194 -2.54 -8.35 20.22
C ALA A 194 -3.04 -9.81 20.10
N LYS A 195 -3.77 -10.30 21.11
CA LYS A 195 -4.15 -11.72 21.21
C LYS A 195 -4.94 -12.30 20.04
N ASP A 196 -5.71 -11.45 19.34
CA ASP A 196 -6.58 -11.80 18.22
C ASP A 196 -6.13 -11.12 16.90
N ALA A 197 -4.87 -10.68 16.80
CA ALA A 197 -4.35 -9.93 15.66
C ALA A 197 -4.58 -10.65 14.33
N ALA A 198 -4.09 -11.88 14.19
CA ALA A 198 -4.23 -12.65 12.95
C ALA A 198 -5.70 -12.93 12.60
N ALA A 199 -6.54 -13.22 13.59
CA ALA A 199 -7.97 -13.45 13.36
C ALA A 199 -8.69 -12.17 12.91
N THR A 200 -8.33 -11.00 13.48
CA THR A 200 -8.86 -9.69 13.10
C THR A 200 -8.45 -9.34 11.66
N ALA A 201 -7.17 -9.49 11.33
CA ALA A 201 -6.66 -9.22 9.99
C ALA A 201 -7.33 -10.12 8.93
N THR A 202 -7.45 -11.42 9.21
CA THR A 202 -8.11 -12.38 8.31
C THR A 202 -9.58 -12.04 8.12
N ALA A 203 -10.34 -11.80 9.19
CA ALA A 203 -11.76 -11.45 9.08
C ALA A 203 -11.98 -10.12 8.32
N ALA A 204 -11.13 -9.13 8.54
CA ALA A 204 -11.16 -7.87 7.80
C ALA A 204 -10.90 -8.11 6.30
N HIS A 205 -9.86 -8.86 5.96
CA HIS A 205 -9.52 -9.19 4.58
C HIS A 205 -10.63 -9.97 3.87
N GLU A 206 -11.17 -11.01 4.50
CA GLU A 206 -12.28 -11.82 3.96
C GLU A 206 -13.55 -10.99 3.71
N ALA A 207 -13.77 -9.93 4.53
CA ALA A 207 -14.84 -8.97 4.34
C ALA A 207 -14.50 -7.86 3.32
N GLY A 208 -13.35 -7.93 2.65
CA GLY A 208 -12.91 -6.96 1.65
C GLY A 208 -12.36 -5.65 2.21
N GLN A 209 -12.11 -5.59 3.51
CA GLN A 209 -11.51 -4.43 4.14
C GLN A 209 -9.99 -4.39 3.91
N GLU A 210 -9.42 -3.21 3.92
CA GLU A 210 -7.98 -3.00 3.87
C GLU A 210 -7.37 -3.20 5.26
N VAL A 211 -6.19 -3.83 5.30
CA VAL A 211 -5.46 -4.12 6.54
C VAL A 211 -4.12 -3.41 6.56
N LEU A 212 -3.82 -2.74 7.67
CA LEU A 212 -2.51 -2.18 8.00
C LEU A 212 -1.95 -2.89 9.23
N VAL A 213 -0.64 -2.95 9.33
CA VAL A 213 0.03 -3.28 10.60
C VAL A 213 0.20 -1.97 11.40
N ASP A 214 -0.31 -1.96 12.63
CA ASP A 214 -0.20 -0.84 13.58
C ASP A 214 1.05 -1.01 14.44
N MET A 215 2.18 -0.42 14.01
CA MET A 215 3.47 -0.71 14.61
C MET A 215 3.69 0.06 15.91
N PRO A 216 3.87 -0.65 17.05
CA PRO A 216 4.21 -0.03 18.31
C PRO A 216 5.58 0.67 18.22
N MET A 217 5.65 1.94 18.61
CA MET A 217 6.85 2.75 18.49
C MET A 217 7.14 3.55 19.74
N GLU A 218 8.43 3.79 20.00
CA GLU A 218 8.95 4.50 21.17
C GLU A 218 8.35 5.92 21.33
N THR A 219 7.89 6.21 22.56
CA THR A 219 7.31 7.51 22.92
C THR A 219 8.35 8.44 23.54
N MET A 220 8.08 9.76 23.54
CA MET A 220 8.91 10.74 24.27
C MET A 220 8.98 10.44 25.76
N GLN A 221 7.99 9.75 26.32
CA GLN A 221 7.91 9.41 27.73
C GLN A 221 8.59 8.07 28.07
N SER A 222 9.23 7.40 27.07
CA SER A 222 10.02 6.20 27.33
C SER A 222 11.15 6.48 28.33
N PRO A 223 11.44 5.59 29.29
CA PRO A 223 10.91 4.23 29.45
C PRO A 223 9.65 4.11 30.32
N PHE A 224 9.07 5.23 30.77
CA PHE A 224 7.92 5.22 31.69
C PHE A 224 6.61 4.83 30.97
N VAL A 225 6.47 5.25 29.72
CA VAL A 225 5.37 4.85 28.83
C VAL A 225 5.94 4.06 27.66
N LYS A 226 5.42 2.84 27.46
CA LYS A 226 5.81 1.95 26.38
C LYS A 226 4.63 1.69 25.47
N ALA A 227 4.89 1.56 24.17
CA ALA A 227 3.87 1.19 23.20
C ALA A 227 3.45 -0.31 23.28
N GLY A 228 4.13 -1.08 24.08
CA GLY A 228 3.76 -2.49 24.33
C GLY A 228 4.69 -3.49 23.62
N PRO A 229 4.22 -4.74 23.46
CA PRO A 229 5.00 -5.78 22.80
C PRO A 229 5.35 -5.38 21.37
N GLY A 230 6.60 -5.65 20.97
CA GLY A 230 7.06 -5.30 19.62
C GLY A 230 7.36 -3.82 19.40
N GLU A 231 7.60 -3.05 20.47
CA GLU A 231 7.95 -1.64 20.37
C GLU A 231 9.27 -1.43 19.63
N ILE A 232 9.21 -0.72 18.50
CA ILE A 232 10.38 -0.24 17.79
C ILE A 232 10.96 0.97 18.54
N THR A 233 12.26 0.92 18.84
CA THR A 233 12.96 2.01 19.54
C THR A 233 14.00 2.69 18.66
N THR A 234 14.34 3.95 19.00
CA THR A 234 15.34 4.73 18.28
C THR A 234 16.75 4.13 18.32
N LYS A 235 17.01 3.25 19.32
CA LYS A 235 18.31 2.58 19.51
C LYS A 235 18.46 1.28 18.73
N MET A 236 17.39 0.75 18.15
CA MET A 236 17.45 -0.49 17.38
C MET A 236 18.29 -0.31 16.12
N SER A 237 19.07 -1.34 15.79
CA SER A 237 19.72 -1.43 14.49
C SER A 237 18.68 -1.62 13.37
N GLU A 238 19.10 -1.42 12.12
CA GLU A 238 18.23 -1.72 10.96
C GLU A 238 17.83 -3.19 10.92
N GLU A 239 18.75 -4.09 11.26
CA GLU A 239 18.50 -5.52 11.27
C GLU A 239 17.49 -5.91 12.37
N ASP A 240 17.61 -5.37 13.60
CA ASP A 240 16.65 -5.64 14.67
C ASP A 240 15.26 -5.13 14.32
N MET A 241 15.17 -3.93 13.72
CA MET A 241 13.90 -3.39 13.23
C MET A 241 13.29 -4.27 12.14
N ARG A 242 14.13 -4.77 11.20
CA ARG A 242 13.69 -5.63 10.11
C ARG A 242 13.13 -6.94 10.64
N ILE A 243 13.86 -7.61 11.55
CA ILE A 243 13.41 -8.87 12.19
C ILE A 243 12.07 -8.64 12.89
N LEU A 244 11.94 -7.55 13.64
CA LEU A 244 10.72 -7.24 14.36
C LEU A 244 9.54 -6.93 13.39
N MET A 245 9.81 -6.24 12.27
CA MET A 245 8.80 -5.99 11.24
C MET A 245 8.35 -7.29 10.56
N ASP A 246 9.30 -8.18 10.23
CA ASP A 246 8.99 -9.49 9.63
C ASP A 246 8.12 -10.33 10.57
N ASP A 247 8.43 -10.32 11.86
CA ASP A 247 7.62 -10.99 12.90
C ASP A 247 6.21 -10.37 13.02
N ALA A 248 6.13 -9.02 13.06
CA ALA A 248 4.87 -8.29 13.09
C ALA A 248 3.97 -8.64 11.89
N LEU A 249 4.55 -8.71 10.69
CA LEU A 249 3.83 -9.08 9.47
C LEU A 249 3.36 -10.54 9.50
N GLY A 250 4.09 -11.43 10.16
CA GLY A 250 3.65 -12.80 10.42
C GLY A 250 2.39 -12.88 11.29
N HIS A 251 2.19 -11.91 12.18
CA HIS A 251 1.02 -11.81 13.06
C HIS A 251 -0.15 -11.03 12.44
N VAL A 252 0.09 -10.17 11.44
CA VAL A 252 -0.94 -9.41 10.73
C VAL A 252 -0.93 -9.79 9.25
N PRO A 253 -1.48 -10.97 8.89
CA PRO A 253 -1.57 -11.37 7.50
C PRO A 253 -2.38 -10.36 6.69
N TYR A 254 -2.10 -10.28 5.39
CA TYR A 254 -2.76 -9.36 4.44
C TYR A 254 -2.48 -7.86 4.67
N ALA A 255 -1.55 -7.50 5.56
CA ALA A 255 -1.16 -6.10 5.73
C ALA A 255 -0.55 -5.54 4.44
N THR A 256 -1.07 -4.42 3.95
CA THR A 256 -0.65 -3.75 2.72
C THR A 256 0.08 -2.44 2.97
N GLY A 257 0.01 -1.95 4.20
CA GLY A 257 0.68 -0.76 4.68
C GLY A 257 0.95 -0.83 6.18
N ALA A 258 1.64 0.17 6.70
CA ALA A 258 1.93 0.32 8.12
C ALA A 258 1.50 1.70 8.62
N SER A 259 1.00 1.75 9.85
CA SER A 259 0.79 2.96 10.64
C SER A 259 1.66 2.93 11.90
N ASN A 260 1.86 4.07 12.51
CA ASN A 260 2.54 4.16 13.78
C ASN A 260 1.55 4.20 14.95
N PHE A 261 1.60 3.21 15.81
CA PHE A 261 0.97 3.26 17.13
C PHE A 261 1.91 3.96 18.12
N MET A 262 1.46 5.04 18.74
CA MET A 262 2.31 5.94 19.52
C MET A 262 3.50 6.48 18.68
N GLY A 263 4.74 6.42 19.16
CA GLY A 263 5.91 6.72 18.35
C GLY A 263 6.33 8.18 18.35
N SER A 264 5.89 8.98 19.30
CA SER A 264 6.24 10.41 19.36
C SER A 264 7.75 10.68 19.39
N ARG A 265 8.57 9.78 19.95
CA ARG A 265 10.03 9.85 19.88
C ARG A 265 10.57 9.32 18.57
N LEU A 266 10.13 8.12 18.15
CA LEU A 266 10.67 7.47 16.97
C LEU A 266 10.43 8.31 15.71
N THR A 267 9.21 8.82 15.53
CA THR A 267 8.82 9.57 14.32
C THR A 267 9.44 10.97 14.24
N THR A 268 10.08 11.46 15.32
CA THR A 268 10.86 12.70 15.34
C THR A 268 12.37 12.46 15.24
N ASP A 269 12.84 11.21 15.40
CA ASP A 269 14.24 10.84 15.21
C ASP A 269 14.54 10.55 13.74
N THR A 270 15.40 11.37 13.13
CA THR A 270 15.70 11.26 11.69
C THR A 270 16.32 9.92 11.33
N ALA A 271 17.23 9.39 12.12
CA ALA A 271 17.94 8.16 11.79
C ALA A 271 17.02 6.93 11.94
N ALA A 272 16.22 6.90 13.00
CA ALA A 272 15.29 5.81 13.23
C ALA A 272 14.15 5.81 12.20
N THR A 273 13.56 6.98 11.91
CA THR A 273 12.50 7.12 10.90
C THR A 273 12.99 6.72 9.51
N ARG A 274 14.21 7.07 9.14
CA ARG A 274 14.83 6.64 7.87
C ARG A 274 14.95 5.12 7.77
N ARG A 275 15.51 4.48 8.80
CA ARG A 275 15.62 3.01 8.84
C ARG A 275 14.26 2.34 8.71
N PHE A 276 13.26 2.85 9.44
CA PHE A 276 11.91 2.33 9.37
C PHE A 276 11.31 2.45 7.96
N CYS A 277 11.39 3.60 7.32
CA CYS A 277 10.91 3.79 5.94
C CYS A 277 11.65 2.90 4.93
N GLU A 278 12.95 2.64 5.11
CA GLU A 278 13.70 1.72 4.26
C GLU A 278 13.21 0.28 4.39
N ILE A 279 12.90 -0.16 5.61
CA ILE A 279 12.32 -1.48 5.87
C ILE A 279 10.93 -1.57 5.20
N LEU A 280 10.07 -0.57 5.36
CA LEU A 280 8.75 -0.56 4.73
C LEU A 280 8.84 -0.65 3.20
N ALA A 281 9.77 0.08 2.59
CA ALA A 281 10.01 0.01 1.15
C ALA A 281 10.40 -1.39 0.69
N ARG A 282 11.27 -2.08 1.44
CA ARG A 282 11.68 -3.46 1.14
C ARG A 282 10.58 -4.48 1.38
N SER A 283 9.68 -4.21 2.31
CA SER A 283 8.53 -5.07 2.62
C SER A 283 7.32 -4.80 1.71
N GLY A 284 7.41 -3.83 0.79
CA GLY A 284 6.31 -3.49 -0.12
C GLY A 284 5.11 -2.84 0.57
N LEU A 285 5.35 -2.13 1.67
CA LEU A 285 4.31 -1.48 2.47
C LEU A 285 4.28 0.02 2.20
N TYR A 286 3.09 0.58 2.11
CA TYR A 286 2.89 2.02 2.15
C TYR A 286 2.69 2.52 3.58
N VAL A 287 2.60 3.85 3.77
CA VAL A 287 2.70 4.48 5.09
C VAL A 287 1.49 5.33 5.42
N LEU A 288 1.00 5.20 6.64
CA LEU A 288 0.10 6.16 7.27
C LEU A 288 0.80 6.78 8.49
N ASP A 289 1.06 8.09 8.44
CA ASP A 289 1.53 8.85 9.60
C ASP A 289 0.32 9.27 10.45
N ASP A 290 0.18 8.67 11.64
CA ASP A 290 -0.86 9.04 12.62
C ASP A 290 -0.57 10.38 13.32
N VAL A 291 0.56 11.01 13.04
CA VAL A 291 0.91 12.33 13.61
C VAL A 291 0.75 12.35 15.13
N THR A 292 1.35 11.39 15.82
CA THR A 292 1.36 11.34 17.29
C THR A 292 2.23 12.41 17.93
N HIS A 293 2.99 13.14 17.11
CA HIS A 293 3.75 14.33 17.48
C HIS A 293 3.71 15.36 16.34
N GLN A 294 3.64 16.65 16.67
CA GLN A 294 3.56 17.73 15.66
C GLN A 294 4.81 17.79 14.77
N GLU A 295 5.96 17.41 15.31
CA GLU A 295 7.25 17.36 14.62
C GLU A 295 7.52 15.98 13.97
N SER A 296 6.50 15.13 13.78
CA SER A 296 6.67 13.88 13.04
C SER A 296 7.22 14.15 11.65
N ILE A 297 8.32 13.46 11.32
CA ILE A 297 8.91 13.49 9.98
C ILE A 297 8.60 12.22 9.18
N LEU A 298 7.79 11.31 9.74
CA LEU A 298 7.48 10.02 9.09
C LEU A 298 6.89 10.21 7.69
N TYR A 299 5.92 11.09 7.56
CA TYR A 299 5.33 11.43 6.27
C TYR A 299 6.37 11.94 5.26
N ALA A 300 7.20 12.90 5.66
CA ALA A 300 8.21 13.49 4.77
C ALA A 300 9.31 12.49 4.39
N GLU A 301 9.80 11.69 5.34
CA GLU A 301 10.85 10.70 5.08
C GLU A 301 10.35 9.54 4.19
N ALA A 302 9.10 9.10 4.37
CA ALA A 302 8.50 8.10 3.51
C ALA A 302 8.33 8.62 2.07
N ARG A 303 7.85 9.86 1.91
CA ARG A 303 7.71 10.50 0.60
C ARG A 303 9.04 10.70 -0.12
N ARG A 304 10.10 11.11 0.58
CA ARG A 304 11.45 11.21 -0.02
C ARG A 304 11.95 9.90 -0.61
N ARG A 305 11.42 8.76 -0.14
CA ARG A 305 11.70 7.42 -0.68
C ARG A 305 10.72 6.97 -1.72
N GLY A 306 9.79 7.83 -2.13
CA GLY A 306 8.76 7.52 -3.11
C GLY A 306 7.70 6.56 -2.60
N LEU A 307 7.62 6.31 -1.27
CA LEU A 307 6.56 5.50 -0.71
C LEU A 307 5.22 6.25 -0.80
N PRO A 308 4.15 5.60 -1.25
CA PRO A 308 2.82 6.14 -1.08
C PRO A 308 2.57 6.38 0.40
N THR A 309 2.20 7.60 0.75
CA THR A 309 2.14 8.01 2.14
C THR A 309 0.98 8.96 2.34
N TRP A 310 0.27 8.71 3.41
CA TRP A 310 -0.84 9.55 3.85
C TRP A 310 -0.62 10.02 5.27
N ARG A 311 -1.35 11.04 5.62
CA ARG A 311 -1.26 11.69 6.90
C ARG A 311 -2.64 11.86 7.48
N ARG A 312 -2.80 11.58 8.77
CA ARG A 312 -4.04 11.82 9.48
C ARG A 312 -4.44 13.30 9.43
N ALA A 313 -5.68 13.57 9.05
CA ALA A 313 -6.26 14.92 9.09
C ALA A 313 -6.83 15.24 10.49
N LEU A 314 -7.50 14.27 11.11
CA LEU A 314 -8.03 14.40 12.48
C LEU A 314 -8.30 13.02 13.12
N THR A 315 -8.44 13.03 14.46
CA THR A 315 -8.87 11.86 15.25
C THR A 315 -10.32 12.04 15.68
N LEU A 316 -11.15 10.99 15.50
CA LEU A 316 -12.59 11.09 15.77
C LEU A 316 -12.98 11.10 17.26
N ASN A 317 -12.11 10.79 18.17
CA ASN A 317 -12.42 10.69 19.60
C ASN A 317 -11.29 11.27 20.49
N ASP A 318 -10.62 12.28 19.99
CA ASP A 318 -9.54 13.02 20.69
C ASP A 318 -10.04 14.10 21.65
N GLY A 319 -11.32 14.10 21.93
CA GLY A 319 -11.95 15.12 22.79
C GLY A 319 -12.93 14.49 23.79
N PRO A 320 -13.98 15.21 24.18
CA PRO A 320 -15.01 14.67 25.03
C PRO A 320 -15.60 13.40 24.41
N LYS A 321 -15.45 12.27 25.11
CA LYS A 321 -15.86 10.95 24.60
C LYS A 321 -17.39 10.80 24.62
N THR A 322 -18.09 11.51 23.75
CA THR A 322 -19.55 11.41 23.56
C THR A 322 -19.86 11.10 22.10
N GLU A 323 -20.97 10.41 21.83
CA GLU A 323 -21.44 10.15 20.46
C GLU A 323 -21.59 11.47 19.66
N GLY A 324 -22.11 12.52 20.30
CA GLY A 324 -22.29 13.83 19.66
C GLY A 324 -20.96 14.48 19.25
N ALA A 325 -19.89 14.35 20.04
CA ALA A 325 -18.58 14.86 19.70
C ALA A 325 -17.99 14.09 18.49
N VAL A 326 -18.12 12.77 18.47
CA VAL A 326 -17.67 11.96 17.32
C VAL A 326 -18.44 12.32 16.05
N LEU A 327 -19.75 12.56 16.14
CA LEU A 327 -20.56 13.02 15.00
C LEU A 327 -20.10 14.40 14.49
N ALA A 328 -19.73 15.31 15.39
CA ALA A 328 -19.17 16.61 15.02
C ALA A 328 -17.81 16.46 14.31
N ASP A 329 -16.94 15.57 14.80
CA ASP A 329 -15.66 15.26 14.17
C ASP A 329 -15.84 14.64 12.77
N LEU A 330 -16.81 13.73 12.60
CA LEU A 330 -17.16 13.16 11.29
C LEU A 330 -17.65 14.24 10.31
N LYS A 331 -18.46 15.19 10.77
CA LYS A 331 -18.88 16.33 9.96
C LYS A 331 -17.69 17.20 9.55
N LYS A 332 -16.79 17.49 10.47
CA LYS A 332 -15.55 18.21 10.18
C LYS A 332 -14.66 17.47 9.19
N ALA A 333 -14.66 16.13 9.24
CA ALA A 333 -13.96 15.30 8.26
C ALA A 333 -14.57 15.44 6.86
N GLU A 334 -15.88 15.47 6.74
CA GLU A 334 -16.58 15.73 5.48
C GLU A 334 -16.24 17.13 4.92
N GLU A 335 -16.25 18.14 5.77
CA GLU A 335 -15.85 19.52 5.39
C GLU A 335 -14.40 19.57 4.90
N THR A 336 -13.50 18.86 5.59
CA THR A 336 -12.08 18.75 5.19
C THR A 336 -11.94 18.06 3.85
N ALA A 337 -12.65 16.93 3.65
CA ALA A 337 -12.64 16.21 2.39
C ALA A 337 -13.15 17.08 1.23
N ARG A 338 -14.22 17.87 1.44
CA ARG A 338 -14.72 18.82 0.43
C ARG A 338 -13.71 19.91 0.10
N ALA A 339 -13.05 20.48 1.13
CA ALA A 339 -12.13 21.60 0.96
C ALA A 339 -10.83 21.18 0.28
N LYS A 340 -10.31 19.97 0.60
CA LYS A 340 -9.02 19.47 0.12
C LYS A 340 -9.12 18.41 -0.97
N GLY A 341 -10.32 17.95 -1.31
CA GLY A 341 -10.54 16.81 -2.20
C GLY A 341 -10.39 15.44 -1.50
N HIS A 342 -9.80 15.41 -0.30
CA HIS A 342 -9.59 14.17 0.46
C HIS A 342 -9.43 14.44 1.96
N ALA A 343 -9.70 13.41 2.77
CA ALA A 343 -9.38 13.39 4.20
C ALA A 343 -9.15 11.95 4.69
N VAL A 344 -8.22 11.79 5.63
CA VAL A 344 -7.98 10.54 6.37
C VAL A 344 -8.25 10.81 7.84
N VAL A 345 -9.17 10.07 8.43
CA VAL A 345 -9.49 10.15 9.86
C VAL A 345 -9.16 8.85 10.55
N ILE A 346 -8.67 8.95 11.78
CA ILE A 346 -8.33 7.80 12.62
C ILE A 346 -9.25 7.78 13.84
N ALA A 347 -9.66 6.59 14.25
CA ALA A 347 -10.42 6.36 15.45
C ALA A 347 -9.96 5.10 16.17
N THR A 348 -9.95 5.14 17.50
CA THR A 348 -9.80 3.95 18.33
C THR A 348 -11.18 3.33 18.58
N PRO A 349 -11.32 2.00 18.60
CA PRO A 349 -12.61 1.35 18.83
C PRO A 349 -13.17 1.66 20.20
N ASP A 350 -14.33 2.30 20.20
CA ASP A 350 -15.10 2.65 21.40
C ASP A 350 -16.61 2.49 21.07
N PRO A 351 -17.44 2.02 21.99
CA PRO A 351 -18.88 1.87 21.73
C PRO A 351 -19.55 3.14 21.20
N ARG A 352 -19.10 4.32 21.62
CA ARG A 352 -19.62 5.62 21.16
C ARG A 352 -19.20 5.94 19.74
N VAL A 353 -17.96 5.57 19.36
CA VAL A 353 -17.46 5.68 17.99
C VAL A 353 -18.28 4.77 17.08
N LEU A 354 -18.53 3.52 17.49
CA LEU A 354 -19.36 2.59 16.73
C LEU A 354 -20.80 3.09 16.55
N ALA A 355 -21.41 3.62 17.62
CA ALA A 355 -22.75 4.20 17.57
C ALA A 355 -22.80 5.42 16.64
N ALA A 356 -21.83 6.31 16.76
CA ALA A 356 -21.72 7.49 15.90
C ALA A 356 -21.52 7.11 14.43
N LEU A 357 -20.63 6.17 14.11
CA LEU A 357 -20.41 5.69 12.76
C LEU A 357 -21.67 5.07 12.16
N LYS A 358 -22.39 4.26 12.95
CA LYS A 358 -23.65 3.66 12.52
C LYS A 358 -24.68 4.72 12.15
N ARG A 359 -24.88 5.72 13.00
CA ARG A 359 -25.81 6.83 12.76
C ARG A 359 -25.36 7.66 11.57
N TRP A 360 -24.09 8.10 11.58
CA TRP A 360 -23.52 8.90 10.51
C TRP A 360 -23.59 8.21 9.15
N SER A 361 -23.43 6.90 9.08
CA SER A 361 -23.51 6.14 7.82
C SER A 361 -24.85 6.32 7.09
N GLN A 362 -25.91 6.60 7.81
CA GLN A 362 -27.26 6.85 7.29
C GLN A 362 -27.44 8.30 6.84
N GLU A 363 -26.86 9.25 7.57
CA GLU A 363 -27.05 10.70 7.45
C GLU A 363 -25.93 11.37 6.62
N ARG A 364 -24.79 10.69 6.39
CA ARG A 364 -23.61 11.26 5.77
C ARG A 364 -23.86 11.82 4.37
N ASP A 365 -23.02 12.75 4.00
CA ASP A 365 -22.94 13.26 2.65
C ASP A 365 -22.56 12.15 1.65
N LYS A 366 -23.46 11.90 0.70
CA LYS A 366 -23.29 10.83 -0.31
C LYS A 366 -22.39 11.27 -1.49
N ASP A 367 -22.14 12.57 -1.65
CA ASP A 367 -21.23 13.09 -2.66
C ASP A 367 -19.75 12.85 -2.28
N ILE A 368 -19.50 12.58 -0.98
CA ILE A 368 -18.17 12.19 -0.50
C ILE A 368 -18.02 10.67 -0.62
N ARG A 369 -17.01 10.21 -1.35
CA ARG A 369 -16.71 8.80 -1.51
C ARG A 369 -15.98 8.27 -0.29
N LEU A 370 -16.56 7.26 0.38
CA LEU A 370 -15.83 6.48 1.37
C LEU A 370 -14.95 5.49 0.63
N VAL A 371 -13.67 5.49 0.95
CA VAL A 371 -12.67 4.65 0.28
C VAL A 371 -11.66 4.08 1.27
N PRO A 372 -11.08 2.90 1.02
CA PRO A 372 -9.92 2.44 1.75
C PRO A 372 -8.73 3.38 1.52
N LEU A 373 -7.72 3.35 2.40
CA LEU A 373 -6.60 4.29 2.40
C LEU A 373 -5.83 4.28 1.07
N ARG A 374 -5.58 3.12 0.49
CA ARG A 374 -4.86 2.98 -0.79
C ARG A 374 -5.51 3.72 -1.96
N LEU A 375 -6.80 4.04 -1.88
CA LEU A 375 -7.53 4.78 -2.91
C LEU A 375 -7.59 6.29 -2.64
N GLN A 376 -6.99 6.77 -1.57
CA GLN A 376 -6.77 8.20 -1.37
C GLN A 376 -5.76 8.72 -2.40
N PRO A 377 -5.92 9.96 -2.88
CA PRO A 377 -4.91 10.55 -3.73
C PRO A 377 -3.57 10.64 -2.98
N VAL A 378 -2.49 10.24 -3.65
CA VAL A 378 -1.14 10.53 -3.19
C VAL A 378 -0.85 11.96 -3.66
N GLU A 379 -0.54 12.85 -2.72
CA GLU A 379 -0.20 14.23 -3.06
C GLU A 379 1.05 14.23 -3.97
N GLU A 380 0.95 14.74 -5.17
CA GLU A 380 2.12 14.99 -6.02
C GLU A 380 2.84 16.22 -5.46
N GLU A 381 4.12 16.10 -5.10
CA GLU A 381 4.94 17.29 -4.86
C GLU A 381 5.15 17.99 -6.20
N THR A 382 4.60 19.18 -6.34
CA THR A 382 5.18 20.18 -7.23
C THR A 382 6.52 20.59 -6.60
N PHE A 383 7.60 19.92 -6.99
CA PHE A 383 8.93 20.46 -6.73
C PHE A 383 8.98 21.82 -7.41
N ALA A 384 8.89 22.88 -6.62
CA ALA A 384 9.30 24.17 -7.11
C ALA A 384 10.77 24.04 -7.54
N SER A 385 11.05 24.32 -8.79
CA SER A 385 12.35 24.18 -9.43
C SER A 385 13.42 25.17 -8.89
N GLU A 386 13.27 25.64 -7.66
CA GLU A 386 14.10 26.71 -7.08
C GLU A 386 15.22 26.21 -6.15
N ASP A 387 15.31 24.93 -5.81
CA ASP A 387 16.31 24.42 -4.89
C ASP A 387 17.33 23.43 -5.49
N ILE A 388 17.71 23.64 -6.75
CA ILE A 388 18.96 23.06 -7.23
C ILE A 388 20.04 24.11 -6.96
N PRO A 389 20.94 23.93 -5.98
CA PRO A 389 22.10 24.78 -5.87
C PRO A 389 22.87 24.66 -7.20
N SER A 390 22.97 25.75 -7.94
CA SER A 390 23.85 25.81 -9.09
C SER A 390 25.25 25.38 -8.61
N GLU A 391 25.72 24.24 -9.11
CA GLU A 391 27.16 23.89 -8.99
C GLU A 391 27.95 25.11 -9.43
N ARG A 392 28.73 25.66 -8.51
CA ARG A 392 29.73 26.66 -8.85
C ARG A 392 30.62 26.03 -9.91
N GLN A 393 30.53 26.52 -11.12
CA GLN A 393 31.58 26.33 -12.09
C GLN A 393 32.82 26.98 -11.49
N ASP A 394 33.74 26.17 -10.96
CA ASP A 394 35.10 26.60 -10.65
C ASP A 394 35.73 27.00 -11.98
N ASP A 395 35.88 28.31 -12.16
CA ASP A 395 36.62 28.90 -13.28
C ASP A 395 38.12 28.62 -13.08
N PRO A 396 38.76 27.84 -13.94
CA PRO A 396 40.17 27.48 -13.79
C PRO A 396 41.14 28.62 -14.12
N THR A 397 40.69 29.88 -14.28
CA THR A 397 41.53 31.01 -14.75
C THR A 397 41.78 32.08 -13.71
N SER A 398 41.59 31.87 -12.41
CA SER A 398 41.98 32.83 -11.38
C SER A 398 43.50 32.74 -11.11
N PRO A 399 44.29 33.83 -11.26
CA PRO A 399 45.70 33.81 -11.00
C PRO A 399 46.00 33.74 -9.51
N ILE A 400 46.98 32.89 -9.14
CA ILE A 400 47.52 32.81 -7.79
C ILE A 400 48.37 34.07 -7.57
N GLU A 401 47.93 34.97 -6.69
CA GLU A 401 48.76 36.02 -6.13
C GLU A 401 49.53 35.44 -4.92
N HIS A 402 50.84 35.75 -4.91
CA HIS A 402 51.84 35.31 -3.94
C HIS A 402 51.73 36.06 -2.61
#